data_a5ac2fac25fae06f7bb59be6f0c41c31
#
_entry.id   a5ac2fac25fae06f7bb59be6f0c41c31
#
_cell.length_a   1.000
_cell.length_b   1.000
_cell.length_c   1.000
_cell.angle_alpha   90.00
_cell.angle_beta   90.00
_cell.angle_gamma   90.00
#
_symmetry.space_group_name_H-M   'P 1'
#
loop_
_entity.id
_entity.type
_entity.pdbx_description
1 polymer ?
#
loop_
_entity_poly.entity_id
_entity_poly.type
_entity_poly.pdbx_seq_one_letter_code
_entity_poly.pdbx_strand_id
1 'polypeptide(L)'
;MAGYIGSKFSGIISGIDASVAELNLNDKSSANGTTEANKVLTADANKDVTAIRNLTATGTVTRALTRGSIDVGNSSGVSSALAKGAAGTVLTSDGTDLSFVAASGGGEQEFVASGAISNGNIVGLNANGTVSVLEAAFFTPVNYGNSAFANFLSANFDPDTNKILISYRPEVTNYPTVVVGTVSGNSISFGTPVVADSTARGEVVSCYDTTNNKLALFYLSSGFVYGRVGTVSGTSISFGSQNTIITDAQNQSNGYAQQVNCCFDSNAGKIVLGWFAYNTAGTSQYYGASKTCTISGDSMSTGTGVRVNTVQYGAPTFNQGGMVFDSNINKVMYICGYGGGLVSVGTVSGTDITYGTGVAIEASVTTDSARGVFCGGSINKTIISYYSGGNKAVVCSVSGTTPSFGAISTLPSAINYACNVPMFDSDNNRVFLLSDKTNDGPGAMVQIFVDGTGCGFGPVVTLSGGVVIGGSMNSGTQGYLAVAYDTNSEKMVLVASSQNTGSGSVSGQAAVINSGQPSFIGVAAAAISNGATGKITVVSGINEGQSGLQISAPYGYNPATGTLVVGGNNVFGTAIAADKLFVTKGTA
;
A
#
# COMPACT_ATOMS: atom_id res chain seq x y z
N MET A 1 -54.40 71.29 -25.21
CA MET A 1 -55.73 70.63 -25.38
C MET A 1 -56.16 69.74 -24.20
N ALA A 2 -55.60 69.94 -23.07
CA ALA A 2 -55.96 69.15 -21.88
C ALA A 2 -57.25 69.60 -21.19
N GLY A 3 -57.84 70.66 -21.56
CA GLY A 3 -59.08 71.17 -20.93
C GLY A 3 -60.36 70.86 -21.69
N TYR A 4 -60.33 70.08 -22.74
CA TYR A 4 -61.51 69.99 -23.63
C TYR A 4 -62.29 68.68 -23.50
N ILE A 5 -61.79 67.67 -22.82
CA ILE A 5 -62.51 66.37 -22.68
C ILE A 5 -63.39 66.34 -21.44
N GLY A 6 -63.04 67.09 -20.39
CA GLY A 6 -63.75 66.96 -19.10
C GLY A 6 -65.15 67.60 -19.08
N SER A 7 -65.47 68.58 -19.92
CA SER A 7 -66.78 69.30 -19.83
C SER A 7 -67.77 68.98 -20.96
N LYS A 8 -67.35 68.30 -22.03
CA LYS A 8 -68.27 67.99 -23.15
C LYS A 8 -68.71 66.53 -23.27
N PHE A 9 -68.15 65.65 -22.54
CA PHE A 9 -68.51 64.22 -22.61
C PHE A 9 -69.38 63.72 -21.49
N SER A 10 -69.53 64.51 -20.41
CA SER A 10 -70.39 64.09 -19.28
C SER A 10 -71.89 64.06 -19.63
N GLY A 11 -72.25 64.56 -20.80
CA GLY A 11 -73.70 64.49 -21.21
C GLY A 11 -73.96 63.47 -22.33
N ILE A 12 -72.97 62.80 -22.86
CA ILE A 12 -73.15 61.91 -24.02
C ILE A 12 -72.93 60.43 -23.72
N ILE A 13 -72.25 60.08 -22.60
CA ILE A 13 -72.01 58.72 -22.27
C ILE A 13 -72.53 58.47 -20.85
N SER A 14 -73.76 58.09 -20.77
CA SER A 14 -74.34 57.62 -19.53
C SER A 14 -73.79 56.20 -19.25
N GLY A 15 -73.10 56.01 -18.14
CA GLY A 15 -72.63 54.71 -17.69
C GLY A 15 -71.07 54.55 -17.59
N ILE A 16 -70.33 55.64 -17.72
CA ILE A 16 -68.90 55.60 -17.38
C ILE A 16 -68.74 56.22 -16.00
N ASP A 17 -68.45 55.36 -15.05
CA ASP A 17 -68.18 55.72 -13.65
C ASP A 17 -66.68 56.06 -13.40
N ALA A 18 -65.99 56.48 -14.42
CA ALA A 18 -64.57 56.81 -14.33
C ALA A 18 -64.36 58.31 -14.14
N SER A 19 -63.57 58.69 -13.16
CA SER A 19 -63.11 60.07 -12.94
C SER A 19 -62.18 60.54 -14.07
N VAL A 20 -62.01 61.87 -14.24
CA VAL A 20 -61.03 62.42 -15.17
C VAL A 20 -59.63 61.92 -14.94
N ALA A 21 -59.27 61.64 -13.69
CA ALA A 21 -57.97 61.06 -13.34
C ALA A 21 -57.82 59.63 -13.86
N GLU A 22 -58.88 58.83 -13.78
CA GLU A 22 -58.93 57.45 -14.27
C GLU A 22 -58.92 57.37 -15.80
N LEU A 23 -59.60 58.29 -16.46
CA LEU A 23 -59.56 58.42 -17.92
C LEU A 23 -58.17 58.85 -18.42
N ASN A 24 -57.46 59.72 -17.68
CA ASN A 24 -56.10 60.10 -17.99
C ASN A 24 -55.08 58.95 -17.84
N LEU A 25 -55.39 57.92 -17.07
CA LEU A 25 -54.55 56.74 -17.00
C LEU A 25 -54.48 55.96 -18.33
N ASN A 26 -55.51 56.15 -19.19
CA ASN A 26 -55.56 55.52 -20.50
C ASN A 26 -54.95 56.39 -21.61
N ASP A 27 -54.61 57.66 -21.32
CA ASP A 27 -54.00 58.57 -22.28
C ASP A 27 -52.50 58.33 -22.39
N LYS A 28 -52.09 57.46 -23.29
CA LYS A 28 -50.71 57.05 -23.52
C LYS A 28 -50.09 57.82 -24.67
N SER A 29 -48.87 58.32 -24.50
CA SER A 29 -48.08 58.94 -25.55
C SER A 29 -47.30 57.94 -26.38
N SER A 30 -47.09 56.71 -25.85
CA SER A 30 -46.38 55.65 -26.54
C SER A 30 -47.35 54.64 -27.23
N ALA A 31 -46.81 53.86 -28.16
CA ALA A 31 -47.55 52.85 -28.88
C ALA A 31 -48.11 51.79 -27.91
N ASN A 32 -49.23 51.15 -28.29
CA ASN A 32 -49.77 50.00 -27.56
C ASN A 32 -48.69 48.92 -27.42
N GLY A 33 -48.70 48.21 -26.27
CA GLY A 33 -47.70 47.23 -25.96
C GLY A 33 -46.51 47.76 -25.14
N THR A 34 -46.38 49.10 -24.95
CA THR A 34 -45.35 49.71 -24.10
C THR A 34 -45.92 50.23 -22.80
N THR A 35 -45.10 50.20 -21.75
CA THR A 35 -45.50 50.73 -20.42
C THR A 35 -45.11 52.18 -20.25
N GLU A 36 -45.99 53.02 -19.69
CA GLU A 36 -45.71 54.39 -19.25
C GLU A 36 -46.04 54.53 -17.75
N ALA A 37 -45.31 55.43 -17.07
CA ALA A 37 -45.55 55.65 -15.64
C ALA A 37 -46.97 56.19 -15.40
N ASN A 38 -47.65 55.59 -14.43
CA ASN A 38 -49.01 55.95 -14.01
C ASN A 38 -50.08 55.85 -15.14
N LYS A 39 -49.87 54.97 -16.11
CA LYS A 39 -50.84 54.69 -17.18
C LYS A 39 -51.31 53.25 -17.15
N VAL A 40 -52.49 53.00 -17.74
CA VAL A 40 -53.03 51.65 -17.89
C VAL A 40 -52.14 50.84 -18.85
N LEU A 41 -51.84 49.64 -18.46
CA LEU A 41 -51.06 48.72 -19.29
C LEU A 41 -51.97 48.17 -20.41
N THR A 42 -51.58 48.49 -21.66
CA THR A 42 -52.30 47.97 -22.83
C THR A 42 -51.39 47.12 -23.68
N ALA A 43 -51.94 46.02 -24.19
CA ALA A 43 -51.21 45.18 -25.15
C ALA A 43 -51.20 45.82 -26.56
N ASP A 44 -50.19 45.51 -27.37
CA ASP A 44 -50.14 45.87 -28.79
C ASP A 44 -51.06 44.97 -29.65
N ALA A 45 -50.97 45.13 -30.98
CA ALA A 45 -51.78 44.31 -31.92
C ALA A 45 -51.44 42.82 -31.86
N ASN A 46 -50.27 42.45 -31.37
CA ASN A 46 -49.82 41.05 -31.15
C ASN A 46 -50.22 40.55 -29.77
N LYS A 47 -50.87 41.40 -28.96
CA LYS A 47 -51.18 41.14 -27.53
C LYS A 47 -49.95 41.14 -26.62
N ASP A 48 -48.87 41.79 -27.04
CA ASP A 48 -47.63 41.91 -26.27
C ASP A 48 -47.61 43.20 -25.44
N VAL A 49 -46.95 43.11 -24.29
CA VAL A 49 -46.63 44.24 -23.41
C VAL A 49 -45.13 44.24 -23.15
N THR A 50 -44.50 45.35 -23.53
CA THR A 50 -43.06 45.51 -23.41
C THR A 50 -42.68 46.50 -22.29
N ALA A 51 -41.39 46.50 -21.89
CA ALA A 51 -40.82 47.42 -20.90
C ALA A 51 -41.43 47.31 -19.48
N ILE A 52 -41.90 46.14 -19.10
CA ILE A 52 -42.28 45.85 -17.71
C ILE A 52 -41.00 45.60 -16.92
N ARG A 53 -40.63 46.52 -16.03
CA ARG A 53 -39.43 46.40 -15.22
C ARG A 53 -39.56 45.35 -14.10
N ASN A 54 -40.72 45.35 -13.40
CA ASN A 54 -41.02 44.41 -12.36
C ASN A 54 -42.48 43.94 -12.52
N LEU A 55 -42.69 42.66 -12.70
CA LEU A 55 -44.02 42.04 -12.70
C LEU A 55 -44.17 41.23 -11.42
N THR A 56 -45.05 41.65 -10.51
CA THR A 56 -45.45 40.86 -9.36
C THR A 56 -46.81 40.25 -9.66
N ALA A 57 -46.88 38.97 -9.87
CA ALA A 57 -48.13 38.23 -10.05
C ALA A 57 -48.48 37.49 -8.74
N THR A 58 -49.67 37.74 -8.23
CA THR A 58 -50.22 37.02 -7.08
C THR A 58 -50.88 35.68 -7.47
N GLY A 59 -50.94 35.41 -8.77
CA GLY A 59 -51.47 34.17 -9.36
C GLY A 59 -50.44 33.52 -10.31
N THR A 60 -50.92 32.62 -11.15
CA THR A 60 -50.06 31.88 -12.09
C THR A 60 -49.69 32.79 -13.30
N VAL A 61 -48.39 32.93 -13.55
CA VAL A 61 -47.91 33.47 -14.83
C VAL A 61 -47.69 32.29 -15.77
N THR A 62 -48.51 32.17 -16.80
CA THR A 62 -48.41 31.08 -17.77
C THR A 62 -47.53 31.51 -18.94
N ARG A 63 -46.39 30.87 -19.12
CA ARG A 63 -45.61 30.93 -20.35
C ARG A 63 -45.84 29.65 -21.14
N ALA A 64 -46.08 29.77 -22.42
CA ALA A 64 -46.24 28.62 -23.31
C ALA A 64 -44.88 27.94 -23.52
N LEU A 65 -44.57 26.94 -22.71
CA LEU A 65 -43.41 26.07 -22.88
C LEU A 65 -43.87 24.74 -23.50
N THR A 66 -43.04 24.21 -24.38
CA THR A 66 -43.20 22.85 -24.88
C THR A 66 -43.10 21.90 -23.69
N ARG A 67 -43.92 20.84 -23.63
CA ARG A 67 -43.89 19.85 -22.55
C ARG A 67 -42.50 19.32 -22.31
N GLY A 68 -42.01 19.46 -21.07
CA GLY A 68 -40.69 19.01 -20.64
C GLY A 68 -39.55 20.04 -20.86
N SER A 69 -39.83 21.21 -21.40
CA SER A 69 -38.84 22.31 -21.48
C SER A 69 -38.71 23.02 -20.13
N ILE A 70 -37.54 23.61 -19.92
CA ILE A 70 -37.19 24.41 -18.75
C ILE A 70 -36.94 25.82 -19.19
N ASP A 71 -37.41 26.82 -18.42
CA ASP A 71 -37.11 28.23 -18.66
C ASP A 71 -35.79 28.60 -18.04
N VAL A 72 -34.82 29.05 -18.84
CA VAL A 72 -33.45 29.39 -18.42
C VAL A 72 -33.06 30.77 -18.93
N GLY A 73 -32.15 31.47 -18.23
CA GLY A 73 -31.52 32.68 -18.75
C GLY A 73 -30.48 32.33 -19.84
N ASN A 74 -30.50 33.01 -20.96
CA ASN A 74 -29.44 32.88 -21.97
C ASN A 74 -28.26 33.82 -21.65
N SER A 75 -27.22 33.82 -22.50
CA SER A 75 -26.02 34.67 -22.36
C SER A 75 -26.28 36.17 -22.30
N SER A 76 -27.48 36.62 -22.73
CA SER A 76 -27.93 38.02 -22.63
C SER A 76 -28.82 38.26 -21.40
N GLY A 77 -28.97 37.30 -20.52
CA GLY A 77 -29.85 37.37 -19.35
C GLY A 77 -31.35 37.31 -19.68
N VAL A 78 -31.70 36.97 -20.92
CA VAL A 78 -33.08 36.86 -21.37
C VAL A 78 -33.56 35.42 -21.18
N SER A 79 -34.78 35.30 -20.64
CA SER A 79 -35.42 34.00 -20.45
C SER A 79 -35.66 33.29 -21.79
N SER A 80 -35.20 32.09 -21.94
CA SER A 80 -35.40 31.24 -23.11
C SER A 80 -35.77 29.80 -22.68
N ALA A 81 -36.50 29.10 -23.56
CA ALA A 81 -36.87 27.74 -23.28
C ALA A 81 -35.72 26.81 -23.66
N LEU A 82 -35.15 26.12 -22.66
CA LEU A 82 -34.31 24.97 -22.91
C LEU A 82 -35.21 23.78 -23.24
N ALA A 83 -35.14 23.29 -24.47
CA ALA A 83 -35.91 22.12 -24.88
C ALA A 83 -35.56 20.88 -24.03
N LYS A 84 -36.54 20.00 -23.81
CA LYS A 84 -36.25 18.72 -23.15
C LYS A 84 -35.18 17.94 -23.89
N GLY A 85 -34.29 17.31 -23.14
CA GLY A 85 -33.32 16.39 -23.70
C GLY A 85 -33.94 15.14 -24.32
N ALA A 86 -33.15 14.42 -25.11
CA ALA A 86 -33.51 13.09 -25.59
C ALA A 86 -33.67 12.11 -24.40
N ALA A 87 -34.30 10.97 -24.64
CA ALA A 87 -34.36 9.91 -23.62
C ALA A 87 -32.95 9.48 -23.21
N GLY A 88 -32.71 9.35 -21.91
CA GLY A 88 -31.39 8.98 -21.37
C GLY A 88 -30.41 10.17 -21.21
N THR A 89 -30.87 11.41 -21.39
CA THR A 89 -30.04 12.59 -21.07
C THR A 89 -30.31 13.14 -19.69
N VAL A 90 -29.33 13.79 -19.09
CA VAL A 90 -29.40 14.50 -17.81
C VAL A 90 -29.12 15.99 -18.01
N LEU A 91 -29.74 16.84 -17.21
CA LEU A 91 -29.47 18.27 -17.19
C LEU A 91 -28.15 18.50 -16.46
N THR A 92 -27.22 19.14 -17.12
CA THR A 92 -25.88 19.48 -16.59
C THR A 92 -25.61 20.96 -16.71
N SER A 93 -24.64 21.47 -15.94
CA SER A 93 -24.09 22.81 -16.07
C SER A 93 -22.59 22.68 -16.33
N ASP A 94 -22.09 23.48 -17.28
CA ASP A 94 -20.63 23.66 -17.51
C ASP A 94 -20.05 24.82 -16.69
N GLY A 95 -20.84 25.39 -15.78
CA GLY A 95 -20.50 26.58 -14.99
C GLY A 95 -20.98 27.87 -15.61
N THR A 96 -21.42 27.87 -16.86
CA THR A 96 -21.93 29.02 -17.61
C THR A 96 -23.37 28.77 -18.05
N ASP A 97 -23.62 27.67 -18.72
CA ASP A 97 -24.91 27.32 -19.31
C ASP A 97 -25.43 25.96 -18.80
N LEU A 98 -26.76 25.78 -18.96
CA LEU A 98 -27.42 24.49 -18.75
C LEU A 98 -27.63 23.79 -20.09
N SER A 99 -27.32 22.50 -20.14
CA SER A 99 -27.53 21.67 -21.32
C SER A 99 -27.97 20.25 -20.92
N PHE A 100 -28.65 19.54 -21.84
CA PHE A 100 -28.90 18.12 -21.69
C PHE A 100 -27.81 17.33 -22.40
N VAL A 101 -27.05 16.57 -21.64
CA VAL A 101 -26.04 15.65 -22.18
C VAL A 101 -26.50 14.20 -21.96
N ALA A 102 -25.97 13.27 -22.78
CA ALA A 102 -26.19 11.86 -22.53
C ALA A 102 -25.87 11.56 -21.06
N ALA A 103 -26.75 10.86 -20.35
CA ALA A 103 -26.38 10.37 -19.04
C ALA A 103 -25.16 9.50 -19.24
N SER A 104 -24.00 9.95 -18.81
CA SER A 104 -22.89 9.05 -18.56
C SER A 104 -23.46 7.99 -17.62
N GLY A 105 -23.34 6.71 -17.97
CA GLY A 105 -23.87 5.62 -17.14
C GLY A 105 -23.47 5.91 -15.70
N GLY A 106 -24.45 5.97 -14.78
CA GLY A 106 -24.22 6.40 -13.41
C GLY A 106 -22.96 5.72 -12.87
N GLY A 107 -22.03 6.51 -12.30
CA GLY A 107 -20.79 5.97 -11.76
C GLY A 107 -19.55 6.10 -12.66
N GLU A 108 -19.54 6.96 -13.67
CA GLU A 108 -18.29 7.35 -14.35
C GLU A 108 -17.67 8.57 -13.68
N GLN A 109 -16.35 8.52 -13.52
CA GLN A 109 -15.53 9.61 -13.01
C GLN A 109 -14.33 9.83 -13.94
N GLU A 110 -13.86 11.06 -14.03
CA GLU A 110 -12.70 11.41 -14.84
C GLU A 110 -11.42 11.37 -14.00
N PHE A 111 -10.38 10.73 -14.54
CA PHE A 111 -9.06 10.65 -13.94
C PHE A 111 -7.98 10.83 -14.98
N VAL A 112 -6.82 11.35 -14.53
CA VAL A 112 -5.61 11.41 -15.37
C VAL A 112 -4.94 10.03 -15.34
N ALA A 113 -4.60 9.49 -16.50
CA ALA A 113 -3.94 8.20 -16.61
C ALA A 113 -2.43 8.32 -16.36
N SER A 114 -1.91 7.45 -15.51
CA SER A 114 -0.47 7.19 -15.35
C SER A 114 -0.14 5.89 -16.10
N GLY A 115 0.36 6.04 -17.31
CA GLY A 115 0.48 4.95 -18.27
C GLY A 115 -0.69 4.88 -19.26
N ALA A 116 -0.53 4.16 -20.36
CA ALA A 116 -1.60 3.93 -21.32
C ALA A 116 -2.60 2.90 -20.74
N ILE A 117 -3.89 3.21 -20.83
CA ILE A 117 -4.98 2.37 -20.35
C ILE A 117 -5.86 1.99 -21.54
N SER A 118 -6.12 0.71 -21.72
CA SER A 118 -7.05 0.24 -22.76
C SER A 118 -8.49 0.23 -22.24
N ASN A 119 -9.45 0.32 -23.16
CA ASN A 119 -10.86 0.14 -22.82
C ASN A 119 -11.09 -1.19 -22.09
N GLY A 120 -11.86 -1.18 -21.02
CA GLY A 120 -12.14 -2.36 -20.20
C GLY A 120 -11.04 -2.78 -19.24
N ASN A 121 -9.89 -2.09 -19.20
CA ASN A 121 -8.88 -2.39 -18.18
C ASN A 121 -9.39 -2.09 -16.77
N ILE A 122 -9.03 -2.96 -15.85
CA ILE A 122 -9.22 -2.75 -14.42
C ILE A 122 -8.19 -1.73 -13.95
N VAL A 123 -8.64 -0.68 -13.29
CA VAL A 123 -7.76 0.40 -12.86
C VAL A 123 -7.84 0.67 -11.38
N GLY A 124 -6.74 1.14 -10.84
CA GLY A 124 -6.62 1.58 -9.47
C GLY A 124 -6.18 3.03 -9.34
N LEU A 125 -6.46 3.63 -8.19
CA LEU A 125 -6.10 4.99 -7.84
C LEU A 125 -4.72 5.02 -7.20
N ASN A 126 -3.80 5.76 -7.80
CA ASN A 126 -2.47 6.02 -7.27
C ASN A 126 -2.52 7.08 -6.15
N ALA A 127 -1.49 7.11 -5.31
CA ALA A 127 -1.38 8.06 -4.20
C ALA A 127 -1.38 9.54 -4.64
N ASN A 128 -0.95 9.82 -5.88
CA ASN A 128 -0.94 11.16 -6.47
C ASN A 128 -2.26 11.55 -7.15
N GLY A 129 -3.32 10.73 -7.04
CA GLY A 129 -4.63 10.99 -7.62
C GLY A 129 -4.78 10.59 -9.10
N THR A 130 -3.73 10.07 -9.75
CA THR A 130 -3.84 9.49 -11.10
C THR A 130 -4.36 8.06 -11.04
N VAL A 131 -4.72 7.47 -12.19
CA VAL A 131 -5.10 6.06 -12.29
C VAL A 131 -4.14 5.29 -13.20
N SER A 132 -3.88 4.04 -12.85
CA SER A 132 -3.11 3.12 -13.67
C SER A 132 -3.79 1.77 -13.76
N VAL A 133 -3.41 0.98 -14.77
CA VAL A 133 -3.88 -0.40 -14.91
C VAL A 133 -3.43 -1.21 -13.70
N LEU A 134 -4.35 -1.97 -13.09
CA LEU A 134 -3.98 -2.96 -12.08
C LEU A 134 -3.26 -4.12 -12.77
N GLU A 135 -1.98 -4.25 -12.45
CA GLU A 135 -1.14 -5.36 -12.92
C GLU A 135 -1.22 -6.54 -11.95
N ALA A 136 -0.64 -7.67 -12.34
CA ALA A 136 -0.44 -8.78 -11.42
C ALA A 136 0.38 -8.33 -10.21
N ALA A 137 -0.09 -8.66 -9.01
CA ALA A 137 0.66 -8.37 -7.78
C ALA A 137 1.85 -9.32 -7.61
N PHE A 138 1.80 -10.51 -8.23
CA PHE A 138 2.80 -11.56 -8.09
C PHE A 138 3.22 -12.08 -9.47
N PHE A 139 4.52 -12.33 -9.60
CA PHE A 139 5.09 -12.82 -10.83
C PHE A 139 5.70 -14.21 -10.64
N THR A 140 5.95 -14.91 -11.75
CA THR A 140 6.45 -16.28 -11.73
C THR A 140 7.74 -16.38 -10.91
N PRO A 141 7.82 -17.30 -9.92
CA PRO A 141 9.03 -17.48 -9.12
C PRO A 141 10.16 -18.06 -9.96
N VAL A 142 11.37 -17.66 -9.62
CA VAL A 142 12.62 -18.11 -10.24
C VAL A 142 13.48 -18.79 -9.19
N ASN A 143 14.09 -19.92 -9.53
CA ASN A 143 15.01 -20.61 -8.67
C ASN A 143 16.33 -19.82 -8.54
N TYR A 144 16.79 -19.56 -7.32
CA TYR A 144 18.03 -18.82 -7.07
C TYR A 144 19.25 -19.68 -6.74
N GLY A 145 19.09 -20.98 -6.61
CA GLY A 145 20.17 -21.91 -6.31
C GLY A 145 19.89 -23.30 -6.84
N ASN A 146 20.87 -24.18 -6.74
CA ASN A 146 20.71 -25.59 -7.06
C ASN A 146 19.57 -26.20 -6.25
N SER A 147 18.97 -27.24 -6.75
CA SER A 147 17.77 -27.98 -6.31
C SER A 147 17.77 -28.49 -4.84
N ALA A 148 18.45 -27.82 -3.94
CA ALA A 148 18.51 -28.17 -2.52
C ALA A 148 17.70 -27.15 -1.68
N PHE A 149 17.09 -27.67 -0.63
CA PHE A 149 16.45 -26.89 0.41
C PHE A 149 17.43 -25.86 1.01
N ALA A 150 17.01 -24.63 1.18
CA ALA A 150 17.80 -23.55 1.72
C ALA A 150 17.24 -23.09 3.08
N ASN A 151 18.11 -23.00 4.06
CA ASN A 151 17.79 -22.54 5.41
C ASN A 151 18.39 -21.17 5.67
N PHE A 152 17.87 -20.47 6.68
CA PHE A 152 18.40 -19.19 7.17
C PHE A 152 18.51 -18.15 6.07
N LEU A 153 17.36 -17.85 5.46
CA LEU A 153 17.29 -16.88 4.37
C LEU A 153 17.44 -15.45 4.91
N SER A 154 18.25 -14.68 4.21
CA SER A 154 18.36 -13.24 4.41
C SER A 154 18.42 -12.58 3.02
N ALA A 155 17.64 -11.54 2.82
CA ALA A 155 17.58 -10.80 1.56
C ALA A 155 17.88 -9.32 1.81
N ASN A 156 18.72 -8.75 0.98
CA ASN A 156 19.12 -7.35 1.08
C ASN A 156 19.10 -6.72 -0.31
N PHE A 157 18.81 -5.43 -0.36
CA PHE A 157 18.98 -4.62 -1.56
C PHE A 157 20.29 -3.87 -1.50
N ASP A 158 21.04 -3.94 -2.58
CA ASP A 158 22.24 -3.16 -2.84
C ASP A 158 21.87 -1.98 -3.75
N PRO A 159 21.72 -0.76 -3.22
CA PRO A 159 21.32 0.40 -4.01
C PRO A 159 22.45 0.93 -4.91
N ASP A 160 23.71 0.59 -4.65
CA ASP A 160 24.86 1.02 -5.43
C ASP A 160 24.90 0.32 -6.80
N THR A 161 24.66 -0.99 -6.81
CA THR A 161 24.68 -1.79 -8.04
C THR A 161 23.31 -2.22 -8.52
N ASN A 162 22.22 -1.84 -7.83
CA ASN A 162 20.85 -2.26 -8.09
C ASN A 162 20.70 -3.78 -8.12
N LYS A 163 21.11 -4.44 -7.05
CA LYS A 163 21.07 -5.90 -6.91
C LYS A 163 20.33 -6.35 -5.67
N ILE A 164 19.74 -7.52 -5.77
CA ILE A 164 19.22 -8.27 -4.62
C ILE A 164 20.25 -9.30 -4.21
N LEU A 165 20.62 -9.28 -2.94
CA LEU A 165 21.60 -10.20 -2.36
C LEU A 165 20.85 -11.19 -1.47
N ILE A 166 20.84 -12.47 -1.86
CA ILE A 166 20.23 -13.54 -1.09
C ILE A 166 21.32 -14.36 -0.43
N SER A 167 21.34 -14.34 0.91
CA SER A 167 22.22 -15.17 1.72
C SER A 167 21.43 -16.36 2.26
N TYR A 168 22.02 -17.54 2.19
CA TYR A 168 21.36 -18.78 2.62
C TYR A 168 22.36 -19.89 2.93
N ARG A 169 21.84 -20.97 3.51
CA ARG A 169 22.57 -22.19 3.76
C ARG A 169 21.88 -23.37 3.08
N PRO A 170 22.46 -23.95 2.01
CA PRO A 170 21.96 -25.19 1.41
C PRO A 170 22.05 -26.34 2.42
N GLU A 171 21.00 -27.14 2.55
CA GLU A 171 20.98 -28.25 3.52
C GLU A 171 21.98 -29.35 3.20
N VAL A 172 22.28 -29.56 1.93
CA VAL A 172 23.19 -30.64 1.48
C VAL A 172 24.64 -30.35 1.89
N THR A 173 25.10 -29.11 1.76
CA THR A 173 26.50 -28.75 2.07
C THR A 173 26.64 -28.06 3.39
N ASN A 174 25.60 -27.39 3.87
CA ASN A 174 25.61 -26.47 5.00
C ASN A 174 26.64 -25.32 4.85
N TYR A 175 27.01 -24.94 3.63
CA TYR A 175 27.95 -23.85 3.40
C TYR A 175 27.24 -22.51 3.28
N PRO A 176 27.64 -21.46 4.03
CA PRO A 176 27.14 -20.11 3.81
C PRO A 176 27.34 -19.69 2.35
N THR A 177 26.27 -19.41 1.69
CA THR A 177 26.22 -19.11 0.24
C THR A 177 25.47 -17.83 -0.01
N VAL A 178 25.91 -17.05 -0.98
CA VAL A 178 25.23 -15.84 -1.44
C VAL A 178 25.05 -15.88 -2.95
N VAL A 179 23.89 -15.45 -3.40
CA VAL A 179 23.60 -15.27 -4.83
C VAL A 179 23.15 -13.84 -5.09
N VAL A 180 23.57 -13.31 -6.24
CA VAL A 180 23.26 -11.95 -6.69
C VAL A 180 22.12 -12.01 -7.71
N GLY A 181 21.03 -11.33 -7.42
CA GLY A 181 19.86 -11.21 -8.28
C GLY A 181 19.76 -9.84 -8.95
N THR A 182 19.20 -9.80 -10.15
CA THR A 182 18.89 -8.57 -10.89
C THR A 182 17.41 -8.55 -11.21
N VAL A 183 16.69 -7.57 -10.69
CA VAL A 183 15.28 -7.33 -11.03
C VAL A 183 15.22 -6.60 -12.38
N SER A 184 14.37 -7.06 -13.26
CA SER A 184 14.08 -6.43 -14.55
C SER A 184 12.61 -6.56 -14.86
N GLY A 185 11.89 -5.45 -14.80
CA GLY A 185 10.43 -5.42 -14.88
C GLY A 185 9.80 -6.30 -13.81
N ASN A 186 9.11 -7.33 -14.24
CA ASN A 186 8.34 -8.23 -13.38
C ASN A 186 9.05 -9.58 -13.12
N SER A 187 10.33 -9.66 -13.36
CA SER A 187 11.13 -10.88 -13.19
C SER A 187 12.45 -10.59 -12.47
N ILE A 188 13.05 -11.64 -11.93
CA ILE A 188 14.39 -11.59 -11.35
C ILE A 188 15.25 -12.67 -12.01
N SER A 189 16.50 -12.34 -12.30
CA SER A 189 17.50 -13.28 -12.78
C SER A 189 18.66 -13.35 -11.82
N PHE A 190 19.34 -14.50 -11.75
CA PHE A 190 20.41 -14.74 -10.80
C PHE A 190 21.75 -15.05 -11.49
N GLY A 191 22.83 -14.57 -10.87
CA GLY A 191 24.17 -15.04 -11.16
C GLY A 191 24.45 -16.41 -10.56
N THR A 192 25.70 -16.86 -10.67
CA THR A 192 26.11 -18.12 -10.04
C THR A 192 26.24 -17.93 -8.52
N PRO A 193 25.66 -18.81 -7.69
CA PRO A 193 25.85 -18.77 -6.25
C PRO A 193 27.33 -18.89 -5.85
N VAL A 194 27.74 -18.09 -4.90
CA VAL A 194 29.11 -18.06 -4.38
C VAL A 194 29.13 -18.53 -2.93
N VAL A 195 29.93 -19.57 -2.67
CA VAL A 195 30.17 -20.10 -1.32
C VAL A 195 31.11 -19.15 -0.58
N ALA A 196 30.64 -18.60 0.54
CA ALA A 196 31.44 -17.71 1.37
C ALA A 196 32.43 -18.48 2.26
N ASP A 197 32.05 -19.67 2.72
CA ASP A 197 32.88 -20.55 3.54
C ASP A 197 32.58 -22.01 3.18
N SER A 198 33.60 -22.77 2.82
CA SER A 198 33.47 -24.18 2.44
C SER A 198 33.45 -25.15 3.64
N THR A 199 33.28 -24.63 4.84
CA THR A 199 33.05 -25.41 6.05
C THR A 199 31.56 -25.39 6.41
N ALA A 200 31.02 -26.53 6.86
CA ALA A 200 29.66 -26.60 7.32
C ALA A 200 29.40 -25.63 8.49
N ARG A 201 28.39 -24.81 8.37
CA ARG A 201 28.03 -23.78 9.34
C ARG A 201 26.58 -23.96 9.81
N GLY A 202 26.26 -23.26 10.89
CA GLY A 202 24.90 -23.16 11.42
C GLY A 202 24.09 -22.08 10.74
N GLU A 203 23.59 -21.16 11.54
CA GLU A 203 22.78 -20.02 11.07
C GLU A 203 23.58 -19.07 10.18
N VAL A 204 22.89 -18.46 9.23
CA VAL A 204 23.42 -17.44 8.32
C VAL A 204 22.49 -16.23 8.37
N VAL A 205 23.06 -15.04 8.49
CA VAL A 205 22.35 -13.76 8.42
C VAL A 205 23.20 -12.72 7.73
N SER A 206 22.58 -11.77 7.05
CA SER A 206 23.29 -10.67 6.41
C SER A 206 22.52 -9.36 6.47
N CYS A 207 23.26 -8.26 6.44
CA CYS A 207 22.71 -6.93 6.18
C CYS A 207 23.66 -6.15 5.27
N TYR A 208 23.11 -5.17 4.55
CA TYR A 208 23.88 -4.35 3.61
C TYR A 208 24.31 -3.04 4.26
N ASP A 209 25.60 -2.73 4.20
CA ASP A 209 26.19 -1.47 4.62
C ASP A 209 26.20 -0.51 3.44
N THR A 210 25.24 0.43 3.43
CA THR A 210 25.09 1.42 2.37
C THR A 210 26.17 2.52 2.41
N THR A 211 26.93 2.65 3.51
CA THR A 211 28.02 3.61 3.62
C THR A 211 29.27 3.12 2.88
N ASN A 212 29.57 1.82 3.02
CA ASN A 212 30.74 1.20 2.41
C ASN A 212 30.41 0.41 1.13
N ASN A 213 29.13 0.30 0.75
CA ASN A 213 28.63 -0.50 -0.37
C ASN A 213 29.07 -1.96 -0.26
N LYS A 214 28.83 -2.59 0.88
CA LYS A 214 29.28 -3.94 1.21
C LYS A 214 28.17 -4.76 1.87
N LEU A 215 28.19 -6.06 1.60
CA LEU A 215 27.39 -7.03 2.35
C LEU A 215 28.15 -7.50 3.59
N ALA A 216 27.58 -7.33 4.76
CA ALA A 216 28.04 -8.01 5.96
C ALA A 216 27.35 -9.36 6.08
N LEU A 217 28.09 -10.43 5.98
CA LEU A 217 27.62 -11.81 6.11
C LEU A 217 28.12 -12.40 7.43
N PHE A 218 27.21 -12.92 8.26
CA PHE A 218 27.54 -13.59 9.52
C PHE A 218 27.03 -15.01 9.51
N TYR A 219 27.78 -15.90 10.19
CA TYR A 219 27.38 -17.30 10.33
C TYR A 219 27.92 -17.91 11.61
N LEU A 220 27.17 -18.87 12.14
CA LEU A 220 27.47 -19.59 13.36
C LEU A 220 28.30 -20.85 13.10
N SER A 221 29.25 -21.13 13.98
CA SER A 221 29.94 -22.40 14.04
C SER A 221 30.34 -22.72 15.47
N SER A 222 29.82 -23.81 16.02
CA SER A 222 30.18 -24.32 17.36
C SER A 222 30.06 -23.26 18.47
N GLY A 223 29.05 -22.38 18.36
CA GLY A 223 28.83 -21.31 19.34
C GLY A 223 29.57 -20.01 19.08
N PHE A 224 30.46 -19.99 18.09
CA PHE A 224 31.15 -18.79 17.64
C PHE A 224 30.41 -18.10 16.49
N VAL A 225 30.55 -16.79 16.36
CA VAL A 225 30.08 -16.04 15.20
C VAL A 225 31.27 -15.59 14.38
N TYR A 226 31.24 -15.93 13.13
CA TYR A 226 32.18 -15.46 12.12
C TYR A 226 31.52 -14.50 11.17
N GLY A 227 32.29 -13.61 10.55
CA GLY A 227 31.83 -12.68 9.56
C GLY A 227 32.75 -12.58 8.35
N ARG A 228 32.16 -12.28 7.20
CA ARG A 228 32.87 -11.91 5.98
C ARG A 228 32.24 -10.68 5.35
N VAL A 229 33.08 -9.88 4.70
CA VAL A 229 32.64 -8.73 3.91
C VAL A 229 32.53 -9.13 2.46
N GLY A 230 31.35 -8.97 1.88
CA GLY A 230 31.05 -9.24 0.48
C GLY A 230 31.10 -7.98 -0.38
N THR A 231 31.77 -8.06 -1.54
CA THR A 231 31.81 -7.01 -2.56
C THR A 231 31.13 -7.49 -3.83
N VAL A 232 30.07 -6.79 -4.24
CA VAL A 232 29.31 -7.11 -5.46
C VAL A 232 30.04 -6.59 -6.69
N SER A 233 30.07 -7.40 -7.73
CA SER A 233 30.58 -7.03 -9.06
C SER A 233 29.75 -7.70 -10.15
N GLY A 234 28.96 -6.92 -10.87
CA GLY A 234 28.02 -7.43 -11.87
C GLY A 234 26.98 -8.35 -11.25
N THR A 235 26.99 -9.64 -11.62
CA THR A 235 26.08 -10.67 -11.09
C THR A 235 26.78 -11.64 -10.15
N SER A 236 27.94 -11.27 -9.61
CA SER A 236 28.72 -12.09 -8.69
C SER A 236 29.09 -11.29 -7.44
N ILE A 237 29.55 -12.01 -6.42
CA ILE A 237 30.05 -11.44 -5.17
C ILE A 237 31.38 -12.10 -4.80
N SER A 238 32.31 -11.33 -4.28
CA SER A 238 33.56 -11.84 -3.71
C SER A 238 33.63 -11.57 -2.22
N PHE A 239 34.33 -12.38 -1.46
CA PHE A 239 34.44 -12.26 -0.02
C PHE A 239 35.88 -11.99 0.44
N GLY A 240 35.99 -11.03 1.36
CA GLY A 240 37.23 -10.80 2.11
C GLY A 240 37.55 -11.94 3.09
N SER A 241 38.60 -11.78 3.86
CA SER A 241 39.02 -12.76 4.85
C SER A 241 37.97 -12.94 5.93
N GLN A 242 37.93 -14.15 6.50
CA GLN A 242 37.05 -14.45 7.65
C GLN A 242 37.53 -13.68 8.87
N ASN A 243 36.60 -13.04 9.54
CA ASN A 243 36.78 -12.39 10.84
C ASN A 243 36.08 -13.18 11.93
N THR A 244 36.71 -13.38 13.07
CA THR A 244 36.02 -13.89 14.26
C THR A 244 35.33 -12.72 14.95
N ILE A 245 33.99 -12.77 15.02
CA ILE A 245 33.16 -11.69 15.57
C ILE A 245 32.89 -11.91 17.04
N ILE A 246 32.51 -13.14 17.42
CA ILE A 246 32.21 -13.53 18.80
C ILE A 246 33.02 -14.77 19.14
N THR A 247 33.74 -14.72 20.27
CA THR A 247 34.49 -15.84 20.86
C THR A 247 33.83 -16.26 22.17
N ASP A 248 34.22 -17.42 22.73
CA ASP A 248 33.72 -17.88 24.03
C ASP A 248 33.90 -16.85 25.15
N ALA A 249 35.03 -16.11 25.14
CA ALA A 249 35.29 -15.09 26.17
C ALA A 249 34.31 -13.91 26.14
N GLN A 250 33.64 -13.67 25.02
CA GLN A 250 32.68 -12.60 24.84
C GLN A 250 31.24 -13.03 25.13
N ASN A 251 30.98 -14.33 25.20
CA ASN A 251 29.70 -14.90 25.60
C ASN A 251 29.52 -14.95 27.13
N GLN A 252 30.38 -14.29 27.90
CA GLN A 252 30.30 -14.17 29.37
C GLN A 252 30.02 -15.51 30.08
N SER A 253 31.04 -16.32 30.26
CA SER A 253 31.03 -17.57 31.00
C SER A 253 30.80 -18.87 30.18
N ASN A 254 31.71 -19.22 29.26
CA ASN A 254 31.72 -20.51 28.57
C ASN A 254 30.43 -20.87 27.80
N GLY A 255 29.68 -19.86 27.32
CA GLY A 255 28.45 -20.07 26.58
C GLY A 255 28.65 -19.97 25.06
N TYR A 256 27.63 -20.32 24.32
CA TYR A 256 27.62 -20.22 22.86
C TYR A 256 26.54 -19.26 22.38
N ALA A 257 26.77 -18.66 21.20
CA ALA A 257 25.79 -17.82 20.55
C ALA A 257 24.75 -18.66 19.80
N GLN A 258 23.51 -18.19 19.81
CA GLN A 258 22.41 -18.72 19.02
C GLN A 258 21.57 -17.57 18.46
N GLN A 259 20.87 -17.81 17.37
CA GLN A 259 19.90 -16.89 16.76
C GLN A 259 20.48 -15.49 16.50
N VAL A 260 21.39 -15.44 15.55
CA VAL A 260 22.06 -14.21 15.15
C VAL A 260 21.15 -13.38 14.27
N ASN A 261 21.06 -12.10 14.57
CA ASN A 261 20.36 -11.09 13.75
C ASN A 261 21.23 -9.85 13.59
N CYS A 262 21.01 -9.08 12.53
CA CYS A 262 21.74 -7.84 12.32
C CYS A 262 20.88 -6.76 11.65
N CYS A 263 21.26 -5.51 11.85
CA CYS A 263 20.79 -4.37 11.09
C CYS A 263 21.96 -3.40 10.83
N PHE A 264 21.77 -2.53 9.86
CA PHE A 264 22.72 -1.46 9.58
C PHE A 264 22.20 -0.14 10.17
N ASP A 265 23.00 0.46 11.06
CA ASP A 265 22.79 1.82 11.56
C ASP A 265 23.47 2.78 10.59
N SER A 266 22.69 3.37 9.69
CA SER A 266 23.19 4.28 8.66
C SER A 266 23.66 5.63 9.23
N ASN A 267 23.22 6.01 10.43
CA ASN A 267 23.68 7.23 11.09
C ASN A 267 25.08 7.06 11.67
N ALA A 268 25.35 5.93 12.30
CA ALA A 268 26.66 5.63 12.87
C ALA A 268 27.62 4.99 11.85
N GLY A 269 27.14 4.53 10.70
CA GLY A 269 27.91 3.74 9.73
C GLY A 269 28.40 2.42 10.35
N LYS A 270 27.53 1.73 11.10
CA LYS A 270 27.86 0.49 11.82
C LYS A 270 26.85 -0.59 11.56
N ILE A 271 27.34 -1.81 11.45
CA ILE A 271 26.50 -2.99 11.59
C ILE A 271 26.27 -3.23 13.09
N VAL A 272 25.05 -3.45 13.49
CA VAL A 272 24.71 -3.90 14.85
C VAL A 272 24.27 -5.36 14.77
N LEU A 273 25.03 -6.22 15.46
CA LEU A 273 24.77 -7.64 15.58
C LEU A 273 24.11 -7.92 16.92
N GLY A 274 23.04 -8.71 16.91
CA GLY A 274 22.36 -9.20 18.09
C GLY A 274 22.32 -10.73 18.10
N TRP A 275 22.42 -11.35 19.27
CA TRP A 275 22.33 -12.79 19.44
C TRP A 275 21.79 -13.18 20.82
N PHE A 276 21.36 -14.42 20.97
CA PHE A 276 21.15 -15.01 22.29
C PHE A 276 22.45 -15.66 22.79
N ALA A 277 22.93 -15.18 23.93
CA ALA A 277 24.08 -15.74 24.59
C ALA A 277 23.63 -16.74 25.67
N TYR A 278 24.12 -17.99 25.59
CA TYR A 278 23.86 -19.05 26.56
C TYR A 278 24.90 -19.01 27.66
N ASN A 279 24.45 -19.03 28.92
CA ASN A 279 25.31 -19.09 30.07
C ASN A 279 25.34 -20.50 30.64
N THR A 280 26.47 -21.20 30.55
CA THR A 280 26.67 -22.55 31.12
C THR A 280 27.14 -22.52 32.56
N ALA A 281 27.59 -21.37 33.10
CA ALA A 281 28.11 -21.25 34.45
C ALA A 281 26.99 -21.09 35.49
N GLY A 282 26.17 -22.12 35.70
CA GLY A 282 25.32 -22.27 36.89
C GLY A 282 23.82 -22.27 36.68
N THR A 283 23.25 -21.65 35.64
CA THR A 283 21.78 -21.55 35.51
C THR A 283 21.20 -22.01 34.19
N SER A 284 22.02 -22.39 33.20
CA SER A 284 21.55 -22.80 31.87
C SER A 284 20.53 -21.81 31.24
N GLN A 285 20.83 -20.52 31.31
CA GLN A 285 19.92 -19.48 30.90
C GLN A 285 20.46 -18.68 29.70
N TYR A 286 19.55 -18.15 28.90
CA TYR A 286 19.84 -17.29 27.76
C TYR A 286 19.57 -15.84 28.10
N TYR A 287 20.31 -14.92 27.46
CA TYR A 287 20.07 -13.48 27.51
C TYR A 287 20.40 -12.84 26.17
N GLY A 288 19.76 -11.72 25.86
CA GLY A 288 20.08 -10.93 24.67
C GLY A 288 21.43 -10.25 24.80
N ALA A 289 22.26 -10.36 23.78
CA ALA A 289 23.54 -9.71 23.68
C ALA A 289 23.68 -9.00 22.33
N SER A 290 24.53 -7.96 22.26
CA SER A 290 24.71 -7.19 21.06
C SER A 290 26.12 -6.62 20.96
N LYS A 291 26.54 -6.29 19.73
CA LYS A 291 27.85 -5.75 19.42
C LYS A 291 27.81 -4.95 18.13
N THR A 292 28.59 -3.90 18.03
CA THR A 292 28.79 -3.20 16.78
C THR A 292 29.92 -3.84 15.94
N CYS A 293 29.78 -3.76 14.62
CA CYS A 293 30.84 -4.11 13.67
C CYS A 293 31.07 -2.94 12.71
N THR A 294 32.33 -2.68 12.39
CA THR A 294 32.73 -1.63 11.46
C THR A 294 33.41 -2.28 10.25
N ILE A 295 32.90 -2.02 9.06
CA ILE A 295 33.53 -2.45 7.81
C ILE A 295 34.61 -1.44 7.42
N SER A 296 35.77 -1.95 7.01
CA SER A 296 36.84 -1.18 6.42
C SER A 296 37.50 -2.00 5.30
N GLY A 297 37.27 -1.57 4.06
CA GLY A 297 37.66 -2.37 2.89
C GLY A 297 36.94 -3.71 2.87
N ASP A 298 37.66 -4.80 2.84
CA ASP A 298 37.11 -6.16 2.81
C ASP A 298 37.21 -6.90 4.17
N SER A 299 37.39 -6.15 5.26
CA SER A 299 37.47 -6.69 6.62
C SER A 299 36.55 -5.99 7.58
N MET A 300 36.28 -6.63 8.72
CA MET A 300 35.43 -6.16 9.80
C MET A 300 36.22 -6.06 11.11
N SER A 301 36.04 -4.97 11.84
CA SER A 301 36.43 -4.85 13.25
C SER A 301 35.19 -4.80 14.13
N THR A 302 35.31 -5.13 15.41
CA THR A 302 34.18 -5.19 16.33
C THR A 302 34.41 -4.30 17.55
N GLY A 303 33.32 -3.68 18.02
CA GLY A 303 33.28 -2.99 19.29
C GLY A 303 33.18 -3.96 20.51
N THR A 304 32.87 -3.42 21.66
CA THR A 304 32.66 -4.19 22.89
C THR A 304 31.28 -4.87 22.86
N GLY A 305 31.23 -6.15 23.21
CA GLY A 305 29.96 -6.87 23.38
C GLY A 305 29.25 -6.41 24.65
N VAL A 306 27.94 -6.19 24.56
CA VAL A 306 27.10 -5.74 25.67
C VAL A 306 25.91 -6.65 25.86
N ARG A 307 25.46 -6.78 27.10
CA ARG A 307 24.19 -7.42 27.41
C ARG A 307 23.05 -6.44 27.14
N VAL A 308 22.04 -6.87 26.36
CA VAL A 308 20.93 -6.01 25.93
C VAL A 308 19.97 -5.74 27.08
N ASN A 309 19.70 -6.76 27.91
CA ASN A 309 18.79 -6.65 29.07
C ASN A 309 19.16 -7.64 30.17
N THR A 310 18.54 -7.49 31.33
CA THR A 310 18.78 -8.35 32.51
C THR A 310 17.84 -9.55 32.57
N VAL A 311 16.90 -9.69 31.64
CA VAL A 311 15.94 -10.78 31.62
C VAL A 311 16.65 -12.05 31.20
N GLN A 312 16.40 -13.11 31.93
CA GLN A 312 16.89 -14.45 31.65
C GLN A 312 15.80 -15.23 30.94
N TYR A 313 16.16 -15.91 29.87
CA TYR A 313 15.21 -16.65 29.03
C TYR A 313 15.42 -18.15 29.17
N GLY A 314 14.37 -18.92 28.95
CA GLY A 314 14.49 -20.35 28.70
C GLY A 314 15.20 -20.63 27.39
N ALA A 315 15.39 -21.90 27.03
CA ALA A 315 15.98 -22.23 25.72
C ALA A 315 15.17 -21.59 24.59
N PRO A 316 15.78 -20.71 23.77
CA PRO A 316 15.06 -20.08 22.67
C PRO A 316 14.64 -21.16 21.67
N THR A 317 13.37 -21.21 21.36
CA THR A 317 12.92 -21.87 20.15
C THR A 317 13.23 -20.96 18.97
N PHE A 318 13.40 -21.51 17.82
CA PHE A 318 14.01 -20.84 16.66
C PHE A 318 13.22 -19.62 16.14
N ASN A 319 13.92 -18.62 15.56
CA ASN A 319 13.38 -17.38 14.96
C ASN A 319 12.74 -16.37 15.93
N GLN A 320 13.25 -16.24 17.13
CA GLN A 320 12.59 -15.47 18.19
C GLN A 320 13.10 -14.04 18.36
N GLY A 321 13.73 -13.46 17.36
CA GLY A 321 14.23 -12.10 17.50
C GLY A 321 14.46 -11.39 16.18
N GLY A 322 14.55 -10.07 16.25
CA GLY A 322 14.88 -9.21 15.13
C GLY A 322 15.71 -8.02 15.57
N MET A 323 16.44 -7.45 14.62
CA MET A 323 17.14 -6.19 14.77
C MET A 323 16.53 -5.19 13.77
N VAL A 324 16.22 -3.99 14.24
CA VAL A 324 15.66 -2.91 13.41
C VAL A 324 16.41 -1.62 13.69
N PHE A 325 16.75 -0.88 12.66
CA PHE A 325 17.26 0.49 12.79
C PHE A 325 16.15 1.48 12.45
N ASP A 326 15.83 2.35 13.40
CA ASP A 326 14.95 3.50 13.22
C ASP A 326 15.79 4.71 12.82
N SER A 327 15.78 5.01 11.53
CA SER A 327 16.60 6.10 10.96
C SER A 327 16.10 7.50 11.31
N ASN A 328 14.86 7.64 11.80
CA ASN A 328 14.32 8.95 12.18
C ASN A 328 14.85 9.42 13.51
N ILE A 329 15.04 8.51 14.45
CA ILE A 329 15.53 8.82 15.80
C ILE A 329 16.96 8.31 16.04
N ASN A 330 17.58 7.67 15.04
CA ASN A 330 18.91 7.06 15.10
C ASN A 330 19.05 6.08 16.26
N LYS A 331 18.15 5.10 16.33
CA LYS A 331 18.13 4.06 17.36
C LYS A 331 18.03 2.66 16.74
N VAL A 332 18.65 1.73 17.43
CA VAL A 332 18.57 0.31 17.12
C VAL A 332 17.61 -0.36 18.08
N MET A 333 16.68 -1.15 17.58
CA MET A 333 15.79 -1.96 18.38
C MET A 333 16.22 -3.42 18.33
N TYR A 334 16.44 -4.01 19.50
CA TYR A 334 16.58 -5.43 19.70
C TYR A 334 15.22 -5.98 20.12
N ILE A 335 14.64 -6.82 19.27
CA ILE A 335 13.33 -7.44 19.48
C ILE A 335 13.58 -8.90 19.88
N CYS A 336 13.12 -9.29 21.05
CA CYS A 336 13.24 -10.63 21.56
C CYS A 336 11.86 -11.29 21.66
N GLY A 337 11.68 -12.48 21.12
CA GLY A 337 10.43 -13.23 21.19
C GLY A 337 10.09 -13.78 22.59
N TYR A 338 11.01 -13.78 23.53
CA TYR A 338 10.79 -14.20 24.91
C TYR A 338 10.33 -13.07 25.84
N GLY A 339 9.76 -13.44 26.97
CA GLY A 339 9.39 -12.49 28.02
C GLY A 339 8.27 -11.54 27.62
N GLY A 340 7.35 -11.97 26.77
CA GLY A 340 6.24 -11.15 26.30
C GLY A 340 6.57 -10.32 25.06
N GLY A 341 7.59 -10.69 24.28
CA GLY A 341 8.05 -9.89 23.14
C GLY A 341 8.84 -8.66 23.60
N LEU A 342 9.93 -8.86 24.32
CA LEU A 342 10.72 -7.79 24.90
C LEU A 342 11.44 -6.97 23.83
N VAL A 343 11.22 -5.67 23.81
CA VAL A 343 11.91 -4.71 22.93
C VAL A 343 12.84 -3.83 23.76
N SER A 344 14.12 -3.82 23.39
CA SER A 344 15.14 -2.95 23.99
C SER A 344 15.70 -2.01 22.95
N VAL A 345 15.78 -0.71 23.28
CA VAL A 345 16.22 0.34 22.35
C VAL A 345 17.65 0.75 22.68
N GLY A 346 18.52 0.65 21.66
CA GLY A 346 19.95 0.93 21.76
C GLY A 346 20.36 2.21 21.06
N THR A 347 21.44 2.82 21.57
CA THR A 347 22.14 3.95 20.95
C THR A 347 23.57 3.57 20.65
N VAL A 348 23.97 3.66 19.39
CA VAL A 348 25.36 3.48 18.97
C VAL A 348 26.11 4.78 19.16
N SER A 349 27.31 4.69 19.76
CA SER A 349 28.23 5.81 19.93
C SER A 349 29.67 5.32 19.69
N GLY A 350 30.25 5.75 18.59
CA GLY A 350 31.55 5.24 18.13
C GLY A 350 31.50 3.75 17.81
N THR A 351 32.22 2.94 18.58
CA THR A 351 32.23 1.47 18.47
C THR A 351 31.38 0.76 19.51
N ASP A 352 30.76 1.50 20.40
CA ASP A 352 29.98 0.94 21.49
C ASP A 352 28.48 1.13 21.26
N ILE A 353 27.68 0.28 21.90
CA ILE A 353 26.22 0.38 21.94
C ILE A 353 25.74 0.27 23.37
N THR A 354 24.76 1.09 23.73
CA THR A 354 24.12 1.04 25.05
C THR A 354 22.62 0.89 24.87
N TYR A 355 21.98 0.12 25.75
CA TYR A 355 20.53 -0.15 25.69
C TYR A 355 19.80 0.46 26.88
N GLY A 356 18.60 0.98 26.63
CA GLY A 356 17.63 1.31 27.68
C GLY A 356 16.96 0.05 28.23
N THR A 357 16.11 0.25 29.24
CA THR A 357 15.33 -0.85 29.82
C THR A 357 14.36 -1.43 28.80
N GLY A 358 14.39 -2.74 28.62
CA GLY A 358 13.47 -3.43 27.73
C GLY A 358 12.03 -3.39 28.25
N VAL A 359 11.08 -3.22 27.32
CA VAL A 359 9.65 -3.20 27.60
C VAL A 359 8.98 -4.36 26.85
N ALA A 360 8.15 -5.15 27.54
CA ALA A 360 7.40 -6.25 26.93
C ALA A 360 6.19 -5.73 26.14
N ILE A 361 5.92 -6.32 24.99
CA ILE A 361 4.72 -6.05 24.20
C ILE A 361 3.49 -6.58 24.92
N GLU A 362 3.55 -7.80 25.42
CA GLU A 362 2.50 -8.44 26.23
C GLU A 362 3.08 -8.99 27.54
N ALA A 363 2.34 -8.90 28.63
CA ALA A 363 2.77 -9.50 29.89
C ALA A 363 2.60 -11.02 29.84
N SER A 364 3.67 -11.75 30.20
CA SER A 364 3.65 -13.20 30.49
C SER A 364 3.36 -14.14 29.32
N VAL A 365 3.67 -13.78 28.08
CA VAL A 365 3.45 -14.64 26.91
C VAL A 365 4.80 -15.03 26.29
N THR A 366 4.94 -16.30 25.91
CA THR A 366 5.99 -16.71 24.98
C THR A 366 5.56 -16.25 23.59
N THR A 367 6.32 -15.34 22.99
CA THR A 367 6.10 -14.93 21.61
C THR A 367 7.11 -15.63 20.73
N ASP A 368 6.62 -16.26 19.67
CA ASP A 368 7.47 -16.84 18.64
C ASP A 368 7.60 -15.87 17.47
N SER A 369 8.71 -15.94 16.74
CA SER A 369 8.90 -15.25 15.46
C SER A 369 8.68 -13.72 15.47
N ALA A 370 9.07 -13.04 16.54
CA ALA A 370 8.96 -11.58 16.62
C ALA A 370 9.91 -10.90 15.65
N ARG A 371 9.38 -10.15 14.68
CA ARG A 371 10.15 -9.40 13.68
C ARG A 371 9.60 -7.99 13.53
N GLY A 372 10.48 -7.06 13.21
CA GLY A 372 10.10 -5.68 13.02
C GLY A 372 10.60 -5.09 11.71
N VAL A 373 9.93 -4.06 11.26
CA VAL A 373 10.38 -3.17 10.18
C VAL A 373 10.14 -1.73 10.58
N PHE A 374 11.14 -0.89 10.39
CA PHE A 374 10.95 0.55 10.50
C PHE A 374 10.30 1.07 9.22
N CYS A 375 9.21 1.80 9.38
CA CYS A 375 8.47 2.45 8.32
C CYS A 375 8.72 3.95 8.40
N GLY A 376 9.50 4.46 7.46
CA GLY A 376 9.79 5.89 7.35
C GLY A 376 8.59 6.70 6.82
N GLY A 377 8.88 7.80 6.14
CA GLY A 377 7.86 8.64 5.51
C GLY A 377 6.82 9.17 6.49
N SER A 378 5.55 9.15 6.09
CA SER A 378 4.45 9.64 6.92
C SER A 378 4.07 8.68 8.05
N ILE A 379 4.42 7.41 7.99
CA ILE A 379 4.15 6.43 9.04
C ILE A 379 5.06 6.68 10.25
N ASN A 380 6.35 6.78 10.02
CA ASN A 380 7.37 7.09 11.03
C ASN A 380 7.23 6.28 12.32
N LYS A 381 7.09 4.97 12.18
CA LYS A 381 6.89 3.98 13.25
C LYS A 381 7.58 2.67 12.92
N THR A 382 7.87 1.88 13.94
CA THR A 382 8.25 0.49 13.76
C THR A 382 7.03 -0.41 13.92
N ILE A 383 6.80 -1.28 12.96
CA ILE A 383 5.77 -2.30 13.01
C ILE A 383 6.41 -3.62 13.42
N ILE A 384 5.88 -4.23 14.46
CA ILE A 384 6.36 -5.52 14.97
C ILE A 384 5.25 -6.56 14.76
N SER A 385 5.59 -7.65 14.07
CA SER A 385 4.74 -8.82 13.95
C SER A 385 5.29 -9.98 14.79
N TYR A 386 4.42 -10.77 15.40
CA TYR A 386 4.81 -11.88 16.25
C TYR A 386 3.67 -12.90 16.38
N TYR A 387 4.00 -14.10 16.86
CA TYR A 387 3.03 -15.12 17.17
C TYR A 387 2.88 -15.27 18.69
N SER A 388 1.65 -15.19 19.19
CA SER A 388 1.31 -15.39 20.60
C SER A 388 -0.15 -15.85 20.71
N GLY A 389 -0.36 -17.18 20.67
CA GLY A 389 -1.71 -17.74 20.59
C GLY A 389 -2.48 -17.36 19.33
N GLY A 390 -1.78 -16.87 18.30
CA GLY A 390 -2.22 -16.36 17.01
C GLY A 390 -1.25 -15.32 16.48
N ASN A 391 -1.31 -15.04 15.19
CA ASN A 391 -0.50 -14.01 14.58
C ASN A 391 -1.01 -12.62 14.95
N LYS A 392 -0.11 -11.76 15.37
CA LYS A 392 -0.40 -10.41 15.86
C LYS A 392 0.55 -9.40 15.26
N ALA A 393 0.11 -8.14 15.22
CA ALA A 393 0.95 -7.01 14.91
C ALA A 393 0.68 -5.85 15.87
N VAL A 394 1.71 -5.04 16.09
CA VAL A 394 1.64 -3.88 16.96
C VAL A 394 2.50 -2.74 16.41
N VAL A 395 2.04 -1.51 16.62
CA VAL A 395 2.80 -0.30 16.32
C VAL A 395 3.68 0.03 17.52
N CYS A 396 4.98 0.15 17.28
CA CYS A 396 5.96 0.58 18.29
C CYS A 396 6.39 2.03 18.03
N SER A 397 6.30 2.85 19.07
CA SER A 397 6.85 4.21 19.12
C SER A 397 7.97 4.28 20.15
N VAL A 398 8.97 5.09 19.90
CA VAL A 398 10.14 5.22 20.80
C VAL A 398 10.30 6.66 21.26
N SER A 399 10.53 6.85 22.56
CA SER A 399 10.91 8.13 23.15
C SER A 399 12.22 7.96 23.90
N GLY A 400 13.29 8.61 23.42
CA GLY A 400 14.64 8.38 23.94
C GLY A 400 15.09 6.93 23.68
N THR A 401 15.18 6.12 24.75
CA THR A 401 15.46 4.68 24.70
C THR A 401 14.31 3.83 25.26
N THR A 402 13.13 4.39 25.40
CA THR A 402 11.96 3.72 25.95
C THR A 402 10.96 3.44 24.83
N PRO A 403 10.69 2.16 24.47
CA PRO A 403 9.64 1.80 23.52
C PRO A 403 8.26 1.86 24.21
N SER A 404 7.24 2.16 23.43
CA SER A 404 5.83 2.08 23.79
C SER A 404 5.02 1.44 22.67
N PHE A 405 3.98 0.73 23.04
CA PHE A 405 3.20 -0.07 22.08
C PHE A 405 1.76 0.43 22.03
N GLY A 406 1.21 0.46 20.84
CA GLY A 406 -0.19 0.74 20.62
C GLY A 406 -1.08 -0.48 20.87
N ALA A 407 -2.31 -0.42 20.37
CA ALA A 407 -3.23 -1.55 20.47
C ALA A 407 -2.71 -2.74 19.64
N ILE A 408 -2.76 -3.92 20.24
CA ILE A 408 -2.40 -5.16 19.56
C ILE A 408 -3.54 -5.57 18.63
N SER A 409 -3.22 -5.85 17.38
CA SER A 409 -4.17 -6.30 16.38
C SER A 409 -3.90 -7.74 15.97
N THR A 410 -4.95 -8.57 15.96
CA THR A 410 -4.87 -9.96 15.50
C THR A 410 -5.00 -10.01 13.98
N LEU A 411 -4.10 -10.72 13.32
CA LEU A 411 -4.12 -10.89 11.88
C LEU A 411 -5.33 -11.75 11.43
N PRO A 412 -5.77 -11.58 10.17
CA PRO A 412 -6.80 -12.44 9.59
C PRO A 412 -6.45 -13.92 9.71
N SER A 413 -7.43 -14.76 10.03
CA SER A 413 -7.25 -16.20 10.27
C SER A 413 -6.69 -16.99 9.08
N ALA A 414 -6.74 -16.43 7.88
CA ALA A 414 -6.13 -16.99 6.69
C ALA A 414 -4.59 -16.88 6.68
N ILE A 415 -4.00 -16.10 7.59
CA ILE A 415 -2.56 -16.04 7.83
C ILE A 415 -2.29 -16.94 9.03
N ASN A 416 -1.79 -18.12 8.74
CA ASN A 416 -1.54 -19.15 9.75
C ASN A 416 -0.03 -19.36 9.87
N TYR A 417 0.45 -19.40 11.11
CA TYR A 417 1.82 -19.75 11.52
C TYR A 417 2.98 -18.75 11.37
N ALA A 418 3.92 -19.01 12.12
CA ALA A 418 5.14 -18.47 12.71
C ALA A 418 6.18 -17.80 11.77
N CYS A 419 6.05 -17.78 10.44
CA CYS A 419 6.97 -17.10 9.53
C CYS A 419 6.36 -15.79 9.00
N ASN A 420 6.32 -14.77 9.82
CA ASN A 420 5.83 -13.47 9.44
C ASN A 420 6.99 -12.52 9.20
N VAL A 421 7.10 -11.95 8.02
CA VAL A 421 8.12 -10.94 7.68
C VAL A 421 7.43 -9.65 7.30
N PRO A 422 7.47 -8.63 8.16
CA PRO A 422 6.99 -7.31 7.80
C PRO A 422 7.98 -6.62 6.85
N MET A 423 7.46 -5.89 5.87
CA MET A 423 8.23 -5.15 4.87
C MET A 423 7.59 -3.79 4.63
N PHE A 424 8.43 -2.78 4.47
CA PHE A 424 8.03 -1.43 4.14
C PHE A 424 8.37 -1.10 2.69
N ASP A 425 7.35 -0.74 1.93
CA ASP A 425 7.44 -0.12 0.62
C ASP A 425 7.58 1.38 0.81
N SER A 426 8.80 1.88 0.68
CA SER A 426 9.13 3.29 0.94
C SER A 426 8.55 4.24 -0.10
N ASP A 427 8.40 3.81 -1.34
CA ASP A 427 7.96 4.65 -2.45
C ASP A 427 6.46 4.92 -2.40
N ASN A 428 5.69 3.92 -1.97
CA ASN A 428 4.24 4.03 -1.83
C ASN A 428 3.78 4.24 -0.38
N ASN A 429 4.72 4.32 0.58
CA ASN A 429 4.45 4.47 2.02
C ASN A 429 3.46 3.42 2.54
N ARG A 430 3.70 2.15 2.21
CA ARG A 430 2.86 1.00 2.55
C ARG A 430 3.62 -0.05 3.33
N VAL A 431 2.93 -0.69 4.26
CA VAL A 431 3.49 -1.80 5.03
C VAL A 431 2.78 -3.08 4.61
N PHE A 432 3.56 -4.11 4.41
CA PHE A 432 3.06 -5.44 4.09
C PHE A 432 3.59 -6.45 5.10
N LEU A 433 2.81 -7.48 5.33
CA LEU A 433 3.23 -8.67 6.03
C LEU A 433 3.15 -9.84 5.07
N LEU A 434 4.26 -10.53 4.91
CA LEU A 434 4.35 -11.76 4.14
C LEU A 434 4.45 -12.94 5.10
N SER A 435 3.73 -14.00 4.81
CA SER A 435 3.63 -15.19 5.66
C SER A 435 3.37 -16.43 4.82
N ASP A 436 3.52 -17.60 5.40
CA ASP A 436 2.91 -18.80 4.88
C ASP A 436 1.41 -18.84 5.23
N LYS A 437 0.62 -19.50 4.40
CA LYS A 437 -0.83 -19.64 4.62
C LYS A 437 -1.17 -20.91 5.42
N THR A 438 -0.41 -21.96 5.21
CA THR A 438 -0.54 -23.27 5.88
C THR A 438 0.82 -23.94 5.88
N ASN A 439 1.06 -24.90 6.77
CA ASN A 439 2.24 -25.76 6.66
C ASN A 439 2.35 -26.32 5.24
N ASP A 440 3.45 -26.02 4.55
CA ASP A 440 3.72 -26.43 3.16
C ASP A 440 2.68 -25.90 2.13
N GLY A 441 2.12 -24.72 2.37
CA GLY A 441 1.13 -24.08 1.50
C GLY A 441 1.65 -22.89 0.70
N PRO A 442 0.80 -22.30 -0.15
CA PRO A 442 1.15 -21.07 -0.84
C PRO A 442 1.36 -19.94 0.18
N GLY A 443 2.31 -19.08 -0.09
CA GLY A 443 2.51 -17.86 0.71
C GLY A 443 1.28 -16.95 0.67
N ALA A 444 1.22 -16.04 1.62
CA ALA A 444 0.20 -15.01 1.72
C ALA A 444 0.82 -13.65 2.00
N MET A 445 0.16 -12.62 1.54
CA MET A 445 0.50 -11.23 1.83
C MET A 445 -0.74 -10.50 2.33
N VAL A 446 -0.55 -9.61 3.31
CA VAL A 446 -1.57 -8.68 3.76
C VAL A 446 -0.97 -7.29 3.91
N GLN A 447 -1.69 -6.27 3.47
CA GLN A 447 -1.29 -4.89 3.74
C GLN A 447 -1.67 -4.51 5.17
N ILE A 448 -0.77 -3.83 5.87
CA ILE A 448 -1.01 -3.25 7.19
C ILE A 448 -1.28 -1.76 7.02
N PHE A 449 -2.43 -1.31 7.49
CA PHE A 449 -2.78 0.11 7.58
C PHE A 449 -2.43 0.61 8.97
N VAL A 450 -1.63 1.67 9.05
CA VAL A 450 -1.21 2.27 10.32
C VAL A 450 -2.01 3.56 10.54
N ASP A 451 -2.67 3.66 11.68
CA ASP A 451 -3.41 4.85 12.11
C ASP A 451 -2.95 5.25 13.52
N GLY A 452 -2.07 6.22 13.57
CA GLY A 452 -1.47 6.69 14.81
C GLY A 452 -0.68 5.60 15.54
N THR A 453 -1.27 5.00 16.56
CA THR A 453 -0.70 3.89 17.34
C THR A 453 -1.41 2.56 17.10
N GLY A 454 -2.44 2.53 16.26
CA GLY A 454 -3.17 1.34 15.87
C GLY A 454 -2.75 0.81 14.51
N CYS A 455 -3.05 -0.44 14.24
CA CYS A 455 -2.95 -1.02 12.90
C CYS A 455 -4.18 -1.86 12.55
N GLY A 456 -4.57 -1.81 11.28
CA GLY A 456 -5.59 -2.65 10.67
C GLY A 456 -5.02 -3.43 9.50
N PHE A 457 -5.81 -4.35 8.94
CA PHE A 457 -5.36 -5.23 7.87
C PHE A 457 -6.27 -5.15 6.67
N GLY A 458 -5.67 -5.17 5.49
CA GLY A 458 -6.36 -5.34 4.23
C GLY A 458 -6.76 -6.80 3.98
N PRO A 459 -7.35 -7.08 2.82
CA PRO A 459 -7.64 -8.45 2.42
C PRO A 459 -6.37 -9.28 2.28
N VAL A 460 -6.45 -10.56 2.64
CA VAL A 460 -5.33 -11.50 2.47
C VAL A 460 -5.24 -11.92 1.01
N VAL A 461 -4.10 -11.67 0.41
CA VAL A 461 -3.80 -12.08 -0.97
C VAL A 461 -2.95 -13.34 -0.92
N THR A 462 -3.46 -14.43 -1.50
CA THR A 462 -2.69 -15.67 -1.63
C THR A 462 -1.71 -15.54 -2.79
N LEU A 463 -0.46 -15.92 -2.57
CA LEU A 463 0.61 -15.92 -3.59
C LEU A 463 0.36 -17.10 -4.56
N SER A 464 -0.55 -16.89 -5.53
CA SER A 464 -0.84 -17.87 -6.55
C SER A 464 0.21 -17.79 -7.65
N GLY A 465 1.02 -18.77 -7.80
CA GLY A 465 2.07 -18.81 -8.84
C GLY A 465 3.15 -19.82 -8.55
N GLY A 466 2.97 -20.63 -7.50
CA GLY A 466 3.90 -21.70 -7.16
C GLY A 466 5.01 -21.30 -6.20
N VAL A 467 4.95 -20.13 -5.56
CA VAL A 467 5.78 -19.87 -4.38
C VAL A 467 5.18 -20.68 -3.24
N VAL A 468 5.76 -21.81 -2.97
CA VAL A 468 5.44 -22.61 -1.80
C VAL A 468 6.43 -22.22 -0.70
N ILE A 469 5.92 -21.64 0.38
CA ILE A 469 6.68 -21.42 1.59
C ILE A 469 6.50 -22.72 2.40
N GLY A 470 7.51 -23.57 2.37
CA GLY A 470 7.42 -24.87 3.02
C GLY A 470 8.34 -25.00 4.20
N GLY A 471 7.90 -25.78 5.16
CA GLY A 471 8.64 -26.18 6.31
C GLY A 471 7.75 -26.29 7.54
N SER A 472 7.51 -27.51 8.02
CA SER A 472 6.88 -27.69 9.33
C SER A 472 7.74 -27.00 10.38
N MET A 473 7.27 -25.88 10.90
CA MET A 473 7.93 -25.11 11.98
C MET A 473 8.10 -25.90 13.28
N ASN A 474 7.51 -27.09 13.37
CA ASN A 474 7.63 -27.97 14.53
C ASN A 474 9.00 -28.64 14.71
N SER A 475 9.92 -28.54 13.77
CA SER A 475 11.21 -29.25 13.82
C SER A 475 12.44 -28.36 14.03
N GLY A 476 12.27 -27.12 14.46
CA GLY A 476 13.40 -26.30 14.89
C GLY A 476 14.30 -25.77 13.76
N THR A 477 13.87 -25.78 12.52
CA THR A 477 14.61 -25.21 11.38
C THR A 477 14.05 -23.85 11.00
N GLN A 478 14.93 -22.92 10.67
CA GLN A 478 14.67 -21.49 10.68
C GLN A 478 14.77 -20.84 9.31
N GLY A 479 14.03 -19.73 9.15
CA GLY A 479 14.33 -18.74 8.15
C GLY A 479 14.00 -19.15 6.72
N TYR A 480 12.81 -19.68 6.49
CA TYR A 480 12.35 -20.07 5.16
C TYR A 480 11.81 -18.91 4.32
N LEU A 481 11.74 -17.72 4.90
CA LEU A 481 11.18 -16.55 4.27
C LEU A 481 12.04 -15.32 4.55
N ALA A 482 12.41 -14.60 3.50
CA ALA A 482 13.03 -13.29 3.57
C ALA A 482 12.44 -12.38 2.49
N VAL A 483 12.54 -11.07 2.68
CA VAL A 483 12.05 -10.09 1.74
C VAL A 483 13.06 -8.96 1.64
N ALA A 484 13.28 -8.46 0.43
CA ALA A 484 14.01 -7.22 0.17
C ALA A 484 13.14 -6.28 -0.64
N TYR A 485 13.27 -4.98 -0.40
CA TYR A 485 12.64 -3.95 -1.21
C TYR A 485 13.68 -3.30 -2.11
N ASP A 486 13.48 -3.40 -3.41
CA ASP A 486 14.27 -2.75 -4.44
C ASP A 486 13.67 -1.36 -4.71
N THR A 487 14.28 -0.33 -4.14
CA THR A 487 13.82 1.06 -4.29
C THR A 487 14.01 1.61 -5.70
N ASN A 488 14.86 0.99 -6.51
CA ASN A 488 15.10 1.44 -7.88
C ASN A 488 14.01 0.93 -8.85
N SER A 489 13.58 -0.30 -8.67
CA SER A 489 12.47 -0.88 -9.46
C SER A 489 11.10 -0.73 -8.82
N GLU A 490 11.03 -0.21 -7.60
CA GLU A 490 9.81 -0.09 -6.78
C GLU A 490 9.10 -1.45 -6.60
N LYS A 491 9.89 -2.49 -6.37
CA LYS A 491 9.42 -3.87 -6.25
C LYS A 491 9.89 -4.53 -4.95
N MET A 492 9.05 -5.37 -4.38
CA MET A 492 9.48 -6.31 -3.36
C MET A 492 9.98 -7.59 -4.00
N VAL A 493 11.01 -8.18 -3.45
CA VAL A 493 11.48 -9.51 -3.82
C VAL A 493 11.29 -10.44 -2.63
N LEU A 494 10.33 -11.35 -2.77
CA LEU A 494 10.09 -12.42 -1.83
C LEU A 494 11.06 -13.55 -2.11
N VAL A 495 11.74 -14.00 -1.07
CA VAL A 495 12.68 -15.14 -1.11
C VAL A 495 12.13 -16.22 -0.20
N ALA A 496 11.92 -17.39 -0.75
CA ALA A 496 11.34 -18.52 -0.03
C ALA A 496 12.13 -19.80 -0.28
N SER A 497 12.03 -20.72 0.64
CA SER A 497 12.49 -22.10 0.46
C SER A 497 11.33 -23.04 0.75
N SER A 498 11.13 -24.03 -0.10
CA SER A 498 10.07 -25.02 0.02
C SER A 498 10.63 -26.38 0.30
N GLN A 499 10.07 -27.06 1.29
CA GLN A 499 10.25 -28.49 1.49
C GLN A 499 8.97 -29.20 1.04
N ASN A 500 8.92 -29.62 -0.22
CA ASN A 500 7.81 -30.43 -0.68
C ASN A 500 8.03 -31.89 -0.29
N THR A 501 7.38 -32.33 0.76
CA THR A 501 7.50 -33.69 1.31
C THR A 501 6.96 -34.80 0.39
N GLY A 502 6.34 -34.46 -0.75
CA GLY A 502 5.66 -35.42 -1.65
C GLY A 502 6.29 -35.66 -3.00
N SER A 503 7.18 -34.82 -3.51
CA SER A 503 7.67 -34.91 -4.91
C SER A 503 9.19 -34.77 -5.11
N GLY A 504 9.99 -34.74 -4.06
CA GLY A 504 11.46 -34.85 -4.16
C GLY A 504 12.20 -33.66 -4.78
N SER A 505 11.54 -32.58 -5.12
CA SER A 505 12.18 -31.38 -5.66
C SER A 505 12.00 -30.21 -4.71
N VAL A 506 13.05 -29.86 -4.02
CA VAL A 506 13.13 -28.75 -3.09
C VAL A 506 14.02 -27.69 -3.71
N SER A 507 13.54 -26.47 -3.87
CA SER A 507 14.36 -25.40 -4.43
C SER A 507 14.11 -24.09 -3.69
N GLY A 508 15.19 -23.33 -3.53
CA GLY A 508 15.06 -21.93 -3.14
C GLY A 508 14.49 -21.12 -4.29
N GLN A 509 13.41 -20.38 -4.03
CA GLN A 509 12.69 -19.58 -5.02
C GLN A 509 12.66 -18.11 -4.60
N ALA A 510 12.71 -17.22 -5.59
CA ALA A 510 12.41 -15.82 -5.39
C ALA A 510 11.37 -15.35 -6.40
N ALA A 511 10.45 -14.51 -5.95
CA ALA A 511 9.42 -13.92 -6.77
C ALA A 511 9.41 -12.40 -6.62
N VAL A 512 9.21 -11.70 -7.72
CA VAL A 512 8.97 -10.26 -7.71
C VAL A 512 7.52 -10.01 -7.33
N ILE A 513 7.30 -9.05 -6.45
CA ILE A 513 5.98 -8.60 -6.00
C ILE A 513 5.84 -7.12 -6.31
N ASN A 514 4.76 -6.76 -6.95
CA ASN A 514 4.40 -5.37 -7.15
C ASN A 514 3.59 -4.86 -5.95
N SER A 515 4.27 -4.21 -5.01
CA SER A 515 3.67 -3.61 -3.82
C SER A 515 2.96 -2.29 -4.11
N GLY A 516 3.36 -1.63 -5.17
CA GLY A 516 2.82 -0.34 -5.62
C GLY A 516 1.47 -0.42 -6.31
N GLN A 517 0.77 -1.59 -6.25
CA GLN A 517 -0.56 -1.71 -6.86
C GLN A 517 -1.50 -0.64 -6.29
N PRO A 518 -2.07 0.20 -7.15
CA PRO A 518 -3.04 1.18 -6.71
C PRO A 518 -4.31 0.49 -6.18
N SER A 519 -5.02 1.15 -5.29
CA SER A 519 -6.32 0.64 -4.81
C SER A 519 -7.31 0.59 -5.96
N PHE A 520 -7.98 -0.56 -6.15
CA PHE A 520 -9.03 -0.69 -7.16
C PHE A 520 -10.04 0.45 -7.05
N ILE A 521 -10.33 1.13 -8.17
CA ILE A 521 -11.33 2.18 -8.23
C ILE A 521 -12.41 1.91 -9.27
N GLY A 522 -12.11 1.17 -10.32
CA GLY A 522 -13.08 0.93 -11.38
C GLY A 522 -12.51 0.25 -12.62
N VAL A 523 -13.24 0.39 -13.72
CA VAL A 523 -12.93 -0.18 -15.02
C VAL A 523 -12.92 0.92 -16.08
N ALA A 524 -11.90 0.98 -16.91
CA ALA A 524 -11.80 2.00 -17.96
C ALA A 524 -12.96 1.94 -18.94
N ALA A 525 -13.66 3.04 -19.14
CA ALA A 525 -14.81 3.13 -20.04
C ALA A 525 -14.40 3.34 -21.50
N ALA A 526 -13.16 3.75 -21.74
CA ALA A 526 -12.53 3.91 -23.05
C ALA A 526 -11.01 3.82 -22.92
N ALA A 527 -10.30 3.74 -24.03
CA ALA A 527 -8.84 3.85 -24.03
C ALA A 527 -8.41 5.26 -23.65
N ILE A 528 -7.38 5.38 -22.78
CA ILE A 528 -6.84 6.63 -22.27
C ILE A 528 -5.33 6.64 -22.51
N SER A 529 -4.82 7.65 -23.19
CA SER A 529 -3.38 7.81 -23.39
C SER A 529 -2.68 8.21 -22.08
N ASN A 530 -1.40 7.89 -21.96
CA ASN A 530 -0.60 8.32 -20.82
C ASN A 530 -0.66 9.84 -20.63
N GLY A 531 -0.95 10.30 -19.42
CA GLY A 531 -1.10 11.71 -19.06
C GLY A 531 -2.41 12.35 -19.50
N ALA A 532 -3.26 11.67 -20.25
CA ALA A 532 -4.58 12.19 -20.66
C ALA A 532 -5.63 11.92 -19.58
N THR A 533 -6.65 12.76 -19.56
CA THR A 533 -7.86 12.58 -18.75
C THR A 533 -8.84 11.66 -19.47
N GLY A 534 -9.41 10.70 -18.77
CA GLY A 534 -10.42 9.81 -19.32
C GLY A 534 -11.36 9.24 -18.27
N LYS A 535 -12.41 8.60 -18.73
CA LYS A 535 -13.51 8.11 -17.89
C LYS A 535 -13.28 6.70 -17.37
N ILE A 536 -13.47 6.55 -16.08
CA ILE A 536 -13.46 5.27 -15.37
C ILE A 536 -14.85 4.99 -14.83
N THR A 537 -15.38 3.82 -15.15
CA THR A 537 -16.61 3.30 -14.57
C THR A 537 -16.32 2.89 -13.13
N VAL A 538 -16.81 3.66 -12.19
CA VAL A 538 -16.70 3.41 -10.74
C VAL A 538 -17.93 2.70 -10.20
N VAL A 539 -18.03 2.52 -8.89
CA VAL A 539 -19.17 1.86 -8.22
C VAL A 539 -20.51 2.41 -8.70
N SER A 540 -21.46 1.51 -8.95
CA SER A 540 -22.79 1.77 -9.51
C SER A 540 -22.82 2.14 -11.00
N GLY A 541 -21.70 2.05 -11.69
CA GLY A 541 -21.62 2.22 -13.15
C GLY A 541 -21.75 0.92 -13.91
N ILE A 542 -22.07 1.03 -15.21
CA ILE A 542 -22.03 -0.09 -16.15
C ILE A 542 -20.85 0.13 -17.09
N ASN A 543 -19.90 -0.79 -17.07
CA ASN A 543 -18.79 -0.80 -18.02
C ASN A 543 -19.19 -1.63 -19.24
N GLU A 544 -19.14 -1.02 -20.41
CA GLU A 544 -19.51 -1.64 -21.70
C GLU A 544 -18.26 -2.05 -22.53
N GLY A 545 -17.08 -1.98 -21.93
CA GLY A 545 -15.82 -2.31 -22.59
C GLY A 545 -15.36 -3.76 -22.42
N GLN A 546 -16.23 -4.66 -22.00
CA GLN A 546 -15.92 -6.06 -21.76
C GLN A 546 -16.26 -6.95 -22.95
N SER A 547 -15.90 -8.23 -22.89
CA SER A 547 -16.30 -9.25 -23.85
C SER A 547 -16.26 -10.64 -23.22
N GLY A 548 -17.14 -11.53 -23.68
CA GLY A 548 -17.13 -12.92 -23.25
C GLY A 548 -17.55 -13.17 -21.80
N LEU A 549 -18.24 -12.21 -21.17
CA LEU A 549 -18.72 -12.38 -19.81
C LEU A 549 -19.85 -13.40 -19.73
N GLN A 550 -19.91 -14.14 -18.63
CA GLN A 550 -21.04 -15.01 -18.28
C GLN A 550 -22.11 -14.18 -17.59
N ILE A 551 -23.27 -14.04 -18.21
CA ILE A 551 -24.40 -13.25 -17.65
C ILE A 551 -24.78 -13.77 -16.27
N SER A 552 -25.05 -12.87 -15.34
CA SER A 552 -25.35 -13.11 -13.92
C SER A 552 -24.18 -13.65 -13.09
N ALA A 553 -23.01 -13.88 -13.66
CA ALA A 553 -21.85 -14.29 -12.90
C ALA A 553 -21.23 -13.10 -12.16
N PRO A 554 -20.78 -13.28 -10.90
CA PRO A 554 -19.98 -12.30 -10.19
C PRO A 554 -18.55 -12.29 -10.73
N TYR A 555 -17.97 -11.11 -10.88
CA TYR A 555 -16.61 -10.91 -11.36
C TYR A 555 -15.76 -10.18 -10.30
N GLY A 556 -14.58 -10.68 -10.09
CA GLY A 556 -13.55 -10.10 -9.27
C GLY A 556 -12.25 -9.88 -10.02
N TYR A 557 -11.29 -9.30 -9.34
CA TYR A 557 -9.92 -9.13 -9.81
C TYR A 557 -9.07 -10.33 -9.40
N ASN A 558 -8.35 -10.90 -10.36
CA ASN A 558 -7.33 -11.91 -10.08
C ASN A 558 -5.97 -11.22 -9.87
N PRO A 559 -5.44 -11.16 -8.65
CA PRO A 559 -4.16 -10.48 -8.38
C PRO A 559 -2.96 -11.19 -9.01
N ALA A 560 -3.09 -12.46 -9.39
CA ALA A 560 -2.00 -13.19 -10.03
C ALA A 560 -1.86 -12.86 -11.53
N THR A 561 -2.95 -12.50 -12.19
CA THR A 561 -2.97 -12.27 -13.63
C THR A 561 -3.32 -10.85 -14.06
N GLY A 562 -3.79 -10.02 -13.13
CA GLY A 562 -4.25 -8.66 -13.42
C GLY A 562 -5.57 -8.60 -14.20
N THR A 563 -6.35 -9.70 -14.26
CA THR A 563 -7.52 -9.82 -15.13
C THR A 563 -8.81 -10.05 -14.34
N LEU A 564 -9.95 -9.87 -15.03
CA LEU A 564 -11.26 -10.28 -14.53
C LEU A 564 -11.35 -11.81 -14.42
N VAL A 565 -11.95 -12.28 -13.35
CA VAL A 565 -12.22 -13.70 -13.10
C VAL A 565 -13.59 -13.89 -12.49
N VAL A 566 -14.29 -14.94 -12.89
CA VAL A 566 -15.58 -15.34 -12.32
C VAL A 566 -15.34 -15.80 -10.87
N GLY A 567 -16.04 -15.23 -9.90
CA GLY A 567 -16.05 -15.67 -8.48
C GLY A 567 -14.76 -15.25 -7.84
N GLY A 568 -13.97 -14.56 -7.76
CA GLY A 568 -12.71 -14.24 -7.04
C GLY A 568 -12.98 -13.78 -5.61
N ASN A 569 -11.94 -13.67 -4.81
CA ASN A 569 -12.04 -13.19 -3.43
C ASN A 569 -12.40 -11.70 -3.31
N ASN A 570 -12.31 -10.94 -4.40
CA ASN A 570 -12.62 -9.50 -4.46
C ASN A 570 -13.64 -9.27 -5.58
N VAL A 571 -14.87 -9.73 -5.37
CA VAL A 571 -15.97 -9.47 -6.31
C VAL A 571 -16.31 -7.99 -6.28
N PHE A 572 -16.21 -7.32 -7.42
CA PHE A 572 -16.54 -5.91 -7.57
C PHE A 572 -17.52 -5.64 -8.73
N GLY A 573 -18.01 -6.67 -9.39
CA GLY A 573 -18.98 -6.50 -10.46
C GLY A 573 -19.80 -7.75 -10.75
N THR A 574 -20.90 -7.56 -11.47
CA THR A 574 -21.75 -8.64 -11.96
C THR A 574 -22.00 -8.43 -13.44
N ALA A 575 -21.81 -9.47 -14.24
CA ALA A 575 -22.13 -9.39 -15.66
C ALA A 575 -23.64 -9.30 -15.88
N ILE A 576 -24.09 -8.25 -16.56
CA ILE A 576 -25.50 -8.06 -16.94
C ILE A 576 -25.75 -8.35 -18.43
N ALA A 577 -24.66 -8.44 -19.21
CA ALA A 577 -24.63 -8.89 -20.60
C ALA A 577 -23.25 -9.48 -20.89
N ALA A 578 -23.06 -10.10 -22.05
CA ALA A 578 -21.76 -10.67 -22.43
C ALA A 578 -20.64 -9.63 -22.60
N ASP A 579 -21.00 -8.38 -22.76
CA ASP A 579 -20.13 -7.22 -22.95
C ASP A 579 -20.28 -6.14 -21.85
N LYS A 580 -21.16 -6.37 -20.85
CA LYS A 580 -21.51 -5.36 -19.84
C LYS A 580 -21.30 -5.86 -18.43
N LEU A 581 -20.47 -5.12 -17.69
CA LEU A 581 -20.21 -5.36 -16.27
C LEU A 581 -20.80 -4.24 -15.41
N PHE A 582 -21.74 -4.57 -14.53
CA PHE A 582 -22.22 -3.67 -13.51
C PHE A 582 -21.22 -3.65 -12.36
N VAL A 583 -20.57 -2.51 -12.13
CA VAL A 583 -19.53 -2.36 -11.10
C VAL A 583 -20.18 -2.11 -9.75
N THR A 584 -19.93 -2.97 -8.79
CA THR A 584 -20.43 -2.89 -7.42
C THR A 584 -19.29 -2.54 -6.45
N LYS A 585 -19.63 -2.20 -5.21
CA LYS A 585 -18.62 -2.05 -4.16
C LYS A 585 -17.96 -3.42 -3.95
N GLY A 586 -16.63 -3.46 -4.07
CA GLY A 586 -15.87 -4.67 -3.76
C GLY A 586 -16.22 -5.17 -2.35
N THR A 587 -16.50 -6.46 -2.25
CA THR A 587 -16.57 -7.11 -0.93
C THR A 587 -15.13 -7.22 -0.42
N ALA A 588 -14.85 -6.55 0.69
CA ALA A 588 -13.57 -6.62 1.40
C ALA A 588 -13.33 -8.03 1.95
#